data_c8021468686b300c4218e57328964d5a
#
_entry.id   c8021468686b300c4218e57328964d5a
#
_cell.length_a   1.000
_cell.length_b   1.000
_cell.length_c   1.000
_cell.angle_alpha   90.00
_cell.angle_beta   90.00
_cell.angle_gamma   90.00
#
_symmetry.space_group_name_H-M   'P 1'
#
loop_
_entity.id
_entity.type
_entity.pdbx_description
1 polymer ?
#
loop_
_entity_poly.entity_id
_entity_poly.type
_entity_poly.pdbx_seq_one_letter_code
_entity_poly.pdbx_strand_id
1 'polypeptide(L)'
;MYLMNKLALALGTFDGLHKGHLNVLETTKKFAFDGFVPSVLLFDCHPLVAVKGFAPPMLITKEDKEANIKNMGLLPVPISFNEIKDLTPEEFVKDILIGKLNAGAVVSGDNFHFGKNGKGTSEILNELCKKYGIIYKKAENVSYEGELVSSTRIRSALENGNIEEANNMLGRKFSYDFLVVEGNKIGKKYFGFPTINQHFPVDFINLKHGVYPSQSTVDDVIYPSVTNFGCHPTIGGDKVLSETCILGFDGNLYNRRIKVELLSFIRGEKKFESKEELKEQIDKDSKLAVEIFNSKK
;
A
#
# COMPACT_ATOMS: atom_id res chain seq x y z
N MET A 1 -18.60 -36.39 3.09
CA MET A 1 -17.24 -35.82 3.12
C MET A 1 -17.19 -34.74 2.02
N TYR A 2 -17.45 -33.49 2.38
CA TYR A 2 -17.34 -32.40 1.43
C TYR A 2 -15.88 -32.31 1.03
N LEU A 3 -15.57 -32.53 -0.25
CA LEU A 3 -14.25 -32.24 -0.85
C LEU A 3 -14.04 -30.75 -0.69
N MET A 4 -13.24 -30.36 0.31
CA MET A 4 -12.82 -28.96 0.39
C MET A 4 -11.98 -28.68 -0.87
N ASN A 5 -12.41 -27.69 -1.67
CA ASN A 5 -11.69 -27.28 -2.87
C ASN A 5 -10.25 -26.94 -2.50
N LYS A 6 -9.29 -27.37 -3.32
CA LYS A 6 -7.88 -27.02 -3.13
C LYS A 6 -7.66 -25.53 -3.34
N LEU A 7 -6.70 -24.96 -2.63
CA LEU A 7 -6.35 -23.56 -2.79
C LEU A 7 -5.39 -23.37 -3.97
N ALA A 8 -5.56 -22.25 -4.69
CA ALA A 8 -4.51 -21.65 -5.51
C ALA A 8 -3.92 -20.48 -4.73
N LEU A 9 -2.67 -20.59 -4.30
CA LEU A 9 -2.05 -19.65 -3.37
C LEU A 9 -1.11 -18.67 -4.10
N ALA A 10 -1.38 -17.39 -3.98
CA ALA A 10 -0.42 -16.33 -4.29
C ALA A 10 0.59 -16.20 -3.15
N LEU A 11 1.89 -16.21 -3.47
CA LEU A 11 2.99 -16.07 -2.52
C LEU A 11 3.73 -14.75 -2.74
N GLY A 12 3.91 -13.97 -1.68
CA GLY A 12 4.60 -12.69 -1.68
C GLY A 12 4.35 -11.89 -0.40
N THR A 13 5.02 -10.77 -0.23
CA THR A 13 4.77 -9.85 0.90
C THR A 13 3.60 -8.91 0.62
N PHE A 14 3.33 -8.67 -0.66
CA PHE A 14 2.23 -7.83 -1.16
C PHE A 14 2.19 -6.41 -0.55
N ASP A 15 3.36 -5.86 -0.18
CA ASP A 15 3.42 -4.51 0.32
C ASP A 15 3.25 -3.49 -0.80
N GLY A 16 2.24 -2.63 -0.63
CA GLY A 16 1.83 -1.62 -1.61
C GLY A 16 0.94 -2.15 -2.74
N LEU A 17 0.73 -3.46 -2.91
CA LEU A 17 -0.11 -4.03 -3.98
C LEU A 17 0.16 -3.38 -5.36
N HIS A 18 1.46 -3.23 -5.71
CA HIS A 18 1.89 -2.63 -6.97
C HIS A 18 1.64 -3.53 -8.18
N LYS A 19 1.80 -3.02 -9.41
CA LYS A 19 1.51 -3.74 -10.67
C LYS A 19 2.12 -5.15 -10.72
N GLY A 20 3.35 -5.35 -10.21
CA GLY A 20 3.96 -6.67 -10.12
C GLY A 20 3.19 -7.61 -9.19
N HIS A 21 2.74 -7.13 -8.03
CA HIS A 21 1.87 -7.88 -7.12
C HIS A 21 0.51 -8.17 -7.74
N LEU A 22 -0.10 -7.16 -8.39
CA LEU A 22 -1.39 -7.34 -9.07
C LEU A 22 -1.31 -8.44 -10.13
N ASN A 23 -0.20 -8.55 -10.88
CA ASN A 23 -0.01 -9.62 -11.86
C ASN A 23 0.02 -11.02 -11.21
N VAL A 24 0.67 -11.17 -10.05
CA VAL A 24 0.65 -12.42 -9.28
C VAL A 24 -0.79 -12.76 -8.86
N LEU A 25 -1.53 -11.78 -8.32
CA LEU A 25 -2.91 -11.96 -7.86
C LEU A 25 -3.85 -12.30 -9.01
N GLU A 26 -3.80 -11.58 -10.12
CA GLU A 26 -4.62 -11.86 -11.30
C GLU A 26 -4.30 -13.23 -11.94
N THR A 27 -3.02 -13.63 -11.93
CA THR A 27 -2.61 -14.97 -12.36
C THR A 27 -3.21 -16.04 -11.44
N THR A 28 -3.25 -15.78 -10.13
CA THR A 28 -3.86 -16.69 -9.15
C THR A 28 -5.37 -16.81 -9.33
N LYS A 29 -6.06 -15.70 -9.63
CA LYS A 29 -7.51 -15.70 -9.89
C LYS A 29 -7.93 -16.61 -11.04
N LYS A 30 -7.08 -16.76 -12.07
CA LYS A 30 -7.38 -17.60 -13.22
C LYS A 30 -7.60 -19.08 -12.85
N PHE A 31 -6.99 -19.54 -11.75
CA PHE A 31 -7.19 -20.91 -11.26
C PHE A 31 -8.59 -21.20 -10.74
N ALA A 32 -9.45 -20.18 -10.57
CA ALA A 32 -10.86 -20.40 -10.28
C ALA A 32 -11.58 -21.20 -11.38
N PHE A 33 -11.16 -21.01 -12.65
CA PHE A 33 -11.70 -21.76 -13.77
C PHE A 33 -11.34 -23.26 -13.76
N ASP A 34 -10.27 -23.61 -13.02
CA ASP A 34 -9.82 -24.99 -12.82
C ASP A 34 -10.37 -25.59 -11.51
N GLY A 35 -11.32 -24.90 -10.85
CA GLY A 35 -11.99 -25.37 -9.63
C GLY A 35 -11.20 -25.14 -8.34
N PHE A 36 -10.11 -24.36 -8.35
CA PHE A 36 -9.40 -23.96 -7.15
C PHE A 36 -10.04 -22.73 -6.50
N VAL A 37 -9.77 -22.54 -5.19
CA VAL A 37 -10.12 -21.29 -4.48
C VAL A 37 -8.93 -20.33 -4.57
N PRO A 38 -9.02 -19.22 -5.33
CA PRO A 38 -7.96 -18.25 -5.40
C PRO A 38 -7.72 -17.61 -4.04
N SER A 39 -6.48 -17.68 -3.56
CA SER A 39 -6.13 -17.31 -2.19
C SER A 39 -4.78 -16.59 -2.15
N VAL A 40 -4.56 -15.82 -1.10
CA VAL A 40 -3.31 -15.09 -0.88
C VAL A 40 -2.74 -15.43 0.48
N LEU A 41 -1.51 -15.92 0.53
CA LEU A 41 -0.82 -16.14 1.80
C LEU A 41 -0.38 -14.80 2.40
N LEU A 42 -0.91 -14.46 3.57
CA LEU A 42 -0.62 -13.21 4.26
C LEU A 42 0.11 -13.47 5.57
N PHE A 43 1.27 -12.85 5.72
CA PHE A 43 2.04 -12.91 6.97
C PHE A 43 1.47 -11.95 8.02
N ASP A 44 1.48 -12.37 9.27
CA ASP A 44 1.09 -11.56 10.43
C ASP A 44 2.03 -10.37 10.67
N CYS A 45 3.30 -10.48 10.26
CA CYS A 45 4.29 -9.41 10.29
C CYS A 45 5.13 -9.42 9.00
N HIS A 46 5.84 -8.32 8.75
CA HIS A 46 6.79 -8.30 7.63
C HIS A 46 7.95 -9.29 7.91
N PRO A 47 8.32 -10.18 6.95
CA PRO A 47 9.36 -11.19 7.15
C PRO A 47 10.67 -10.66 7.74
N LEU A 48 11.10 -9.47 7.34
CA LEU A 48 12.33 -8.86 7.84
C LEU A 48 12.27 -8.47 9.32
N VAL A 49 11.08 -8.20 9.88
CA VAL A 49 10.95 -7.97 11.33
C VAL A 49 11.39 -9.23 12.11
N ALA A 50 10.89 -10.38 11.69
CA ALA A 50 11.20 -11.65 12.37
C ALA A 50 12.65 -12.12 12.14
N VAL A 51 13.31 -11.71 11.05
CA VAL A 51 14.66 -12.13 10.68
C VAL A 51 15.72 -11.12 11.11
N LYS A 52 15.44 -9.81 11.00
CA LYS A 52 16.43 -8.72 11.23
C LYS A 52 16.03 -7.76 12.34
N GLY A 53 14.83 -7.90 12.92
CA GLY A 53 14.31 -7.00 13.95
C GLY A 53 13.73 -5.69 13.40
N PHE A 54 13.79 -5.43 12.11
CA PHE A 54 13.23 -4.24 11.47
C PHE A 54 12.65 -4.56 10.09
N ALA A 55 11.76 -3.72 9.60
CA ALA A 55 11.23 -3.78 8.24
C ALA A 55 11.29 -2.40 7.58
N PRO A 56 11.28 -2.35 6.23
CA PRO A 56 11.03 -1.11 5.52
C PRO A 56 9.64 -0.55 5.88
N PRO A 57 9.46 0.79 5.84
CA PRO A 57 8.18 1.41 6.10
C PRO A 57 7.08 0.85 5.17
N MET A 58 5.88 0.63 5.71
CA MET A 58 4.74 0.11 4.96
C MET A 58 4.26 1.09 3.89
N LEU A 59 3.87 0.57 2.73
CA LEU A 59 3.19 1.31 1.65
C LEU A 59 1.66 1.22 1.73
N ILE A 60 1.16 0.28 2.51
CA ILE A 60 -0.26 0.03 2.72
C ILE A 60 -0.44 -0.61 4.10
N THR A 61 -1.49 -0.24 4.84
CA THR A 61 -1.78 -0.87 6.12
C THR A 61 -2.19 -2.35 5.93
N LYS A 62 -2.11 -3.12 7.00
CA LYS A 62 -2.52 -4.53 6.96
C LYS A 62 -4.01 -4.65 6.65
N GLU A 63 -4.82 -3.80 7.26
CA GLU A 63 -6.26 -3.75 7.09
C GLU A 63 -6.64 -3.40 5.64
N ASP A 64 -6.03 -2.34 5.08
CA ASP A 64 -6.31 -1.93 3.70
C ASP A 64 -5.81 -2.98 2.69
N LYS A 65 -4.67 -3.62 2.95
CA LYS A 65 -4.16 -4.71 2.12
C LYS A 65 -5.14 -5.88 2.09
N GLU A 66 -5.60 -6.31 3.25
CA GLU A 66 -6.56 -7.41 3.36
C GLU A 66 -7.90 -7.07 2.70
N ALA A 67 -8.42 -5.86 2.91
CA ALA A 67 -9.64 -5.37 2.29
C ALA A 67 -9.52 -5.34 0.75
N ASN A 68 -8.41 -4.82 0.21
CA ASN A 68 -8.18 -4.80 -1.22
C ASN A 68 -8.12 -6.22 -1.83
N ILE A 69 -7.45 -7.16 -1.16
CA ILE A 69 -7.38 -8.56 -1.60
C ILE A 69 -8.78 -9.19 -1.64
N LYS A 70 -9.59 -8.98 -0.60
CA LYS A 70 -11.00 -9.45 -0.58
C LYS A 70 -11.83 -8.83 -1.69
N ASN A 71 -11.69 -7.53 -1.92
CA ASN A 71 -12.40 -6.81 -2.99
C ASN A 71 -12.01 -7.30 -4.40
N MET A 72 -10.80 -7.83 -4.55
CA MET A 72 -10.37 -8.50 -5.78
C MET A 72 -10.94 -9.92 -5.94
N GLY A 73 -11.68 -10.44 -4.97
CA GLY A 73 -12.25 -11.78 -4.99
C GLY A 73 -11.27 -12.89 -4.63
N LEU A 74 -10.19 -12.59 -3.91
CA LEU A 74 -9.26 -13.59 -3.38
C LEU A 74 -9.47 -13.79 -1.88
N LEU A 75 -9.26 -15.02 -1.42
CA LEU A 75 -9.33 -15.38 -0.01
C LEU A 75 -8.02 -15.07 0.71
N PRO A 76 -7.99 -14.15 1.67
CA PRO A 76 -6.82 -13.95 2.53
C PRO A 76 -6.62 -15.18 3.43
N VAL A 77 -5.42 -15.75 3.43
CA VAL A 77 -5.04 -16.89 4.26
C VAL A 77 -3.91 -16.43 5.20
N PRO A 78 -4.23 -16.09 6.45
CA PRO A 78 -3.23 -15.63 7.40
C PRO A 78 -2.34 -16.78 7.88
N ILE A 79 -1.05 -16.50 8.03
CA ILE A 79 -0.09 -17.41 8.64
C ILE A 79 0.90 -16.61 9.50
N SER A 80 1.30 -17.18 10.65
CA SER A 80 2.38 -16.58 11.43
C SER A 80 3.71 -16.84 10.76
N PHE A 81 4.48 -15.76 10.51
CA PHE A 81 5.80 -15.91 9.93
C PHE A 81 6.75 -16.66 10.87
N ASN A 82 6.54 -16.56 12.18
CA ASN A 82 7.32 -17.32 13.17
C ASN A 82 7.15 -18.84 13.06
N GLU A 83 6.00 -19.33 12.57
CA GLU A 83 5.79 -20.77 12.34
C GLU A 83 6.61 -21.30 11.15
N ILE A 84 7.00 -20.44 10.20
CA ILE A 84 7.57 -20.88 8.92
C ILE A 84 9.02 -20.42 8.67
N LYS A 85 9.52 -19.46 9.45
CA LYS A 85 10.84 -18.82 9.21
C LYS A 85 12.04 -19.78 9.27
N ASP A 86 11.92 -20.84 10.08
CA ASP A 86 12.99 -21.81 10.29
C ASP A 86 12.85 -23.08 9.47
N LEU A 87 11.75 -23.24 8.71
CA LEU A 87 11.50 -24.38 7.85
C LEU A 87 12.44 -24.38 6.64
N THR A 88 12.90 -25.54 6.26
CA THR A 88 13.57 -25.72 4.97
C THR A 88 12.61 -25.42 3.81
N PRO A 89 13.09 -25.15 2.59
CA PRO A 89 12.22 -25.01 1.44
C PRO A 89 11.28 -26.21 1.22
N GLU A 90 11.76 -27.42 1.44
CA GLU A 90 10.98 -28.63 1.29
C GLU A 90 9.88 -28.78 2.37
N GLU A 91 10.20 -28.53 3.63
CA GLU A 91 9.22 -28.54 4.72
C GLU A 91 8.14 -27.46 4.50
N PHE A 92 8.50 -26.28 4.03
CA PHE A 92 7.51 -25.24 3.71
C PHE A 92 6.52 -25.71 2.64
N VAL A 93 6.98 -26.34 1.56
CA VAL A 93 6.09 -26.85 0.51
C VAL A 93 5.26 -28.02 1.02
N LYS A 94 5.89 -29.02 1.63
CA LYS A 94 5.23 -30.27 2.05
C LYS A 94 4.27 -30.05 3.21
N ASP A 95 4.75 -29.42 4.28
CA ASP A 95 4.01 -29.38 5.55
C ASP A 95 3.05 -28.17 5.61
N ILE A 96 3.45 -27.03 5.03
CA ILE A 96 2.61 -25.81 5.06
C ILE A 96 1.72 -25.75 3.82
N LEU A 97 2.27 -25.67 2.60
CA LEU A 97 1.44 -25.45 1.42
C LEU A 97 0.47 -26.63 1.19
N ILE A 98 0.95 -27.87 1.31
CA ILE A 98 0.14 -29.05 1.09
C ILE A 98 -0.57 -29.45 2.37
N GLY A 99 0.18 -29.74 3.44
CA GLY A 99 -0.33 -30.36 4.66
C GLY A 99 -1.32 -29.47 5.40
N LYS A 100 -0.95 -28.20 5.63
CA LYS A 100 -1.79 -27.25 6.40
C LYS A 100 -2.81 -26.52 5.53
N LEU A 101 -2.42 -26.11 4.31
CA LEU A 101 -3.22 -25.21 3.48
C LEU A 101 -3.95 -25.91 2.31
N ASN A 102 -3.74 -27.21 2.10
CA ASN A 102 -4.36 -27.96 1.01
C ASN A 102 -4.16 -27.29 -0.35
N ALA A 103 -2.96 -26.74 -0.62
CA ALA A 103 -2.66 -26.08 -1.88
C ALA A 103 -2.61 -27.10 -3.03
N GLY A 104 -3.27 -26.77 -4.14
CA GLY A 104 -3.17 -27.53 -5.39
C GLY A 104 -2.47 -26.74 -6.50
N ALA A 105 -2.42 -25.41 -6.34
CA ALA A 105 -1.68 -24.52 -7.23
C ALA A 105 -0.98 -23.41 -6.43
N VAL A 106 0.15 -22.95 -6.93
CA VAL A 106 0.96 -21.87 -6.31
C VAL A 106 1.43 -20.90 -7.38
N VAL A 107 1.33 -19.61 -7.09
CA VAL A 107 1.79 -18.52 -7.97
C VAL A 107 2.74 -17.63 -7.20
N SER A 108 3.90 -17.32 -7.78
CA SER A 108 4.85 -16.34 -7.22
C SER A 108 5.47 -15.47 -8.31
N GLY A 109 6.06 -14.34 -7.91
CA GLY A 109 6.95 -13.57 -8.76
C GLY A 109 8.33 -14.26 -8.88
N ASP A 110 9.16 -13.73 -9.78
CA ASP A 110 10.50 -14.26 -10.06
C ASP A 110 11.45 -14.11 -8.86
N ASN A 111 11.34 -13.01 -8.14
CA ASN A 111 12.18 -12.66 -7.00
C ASN A 111 11.64 -13.18 -5.64
N PHE A 112 10.76 -14.18 -5.66
CA PHE A 112 10.21 -14.76 -4.43
C PHE A 112 11.26 -15.67 -3.76
N HIS A 113 11.50 -15.39 -2.47
CA HIS A 113 12.36 -16.20 -1.62
C HIS A 113 11.58 -16.74 -0.42
N PHE A 114 11.87 -17.99 -0.03
CA PHE A 114 11.20 -18.65 1.09
C PHE A 114 12.12 -19.64 1.80
N GLY A 115 11.60 -20.20 2.90
CA GLY A 115 12.37 -21.14 3.71
C GLY A 115 13.50 -20.46 4.49
N LYS A 116 14.16 -21.23 5.36
CA LYS A 116 15.21 -20.74 6.26
C LYS A 116 16.30 -19.99 5.50
N ASN A 117 16.55 -18.76 5.94
CA ASN A 117 17.53 -17.84 5.33
C ASN A 117 17.24 -17.50 3.86
N GLY A 118 16.01 -17.64 3.39
CA GLY A 118 15.62 -17.34 2.00
C GLY A 118 16.27 -18.28 0.97
N LYS A 119 16.64 -19.51 1.35
CA LYS A 119 17.30 -20.47 0.47
C LYS A 119 16.41 -20.99 -0.66
N GLY A 120 15.09 -20.95 -0.50
CA GLY A 120 14.14 -21.28 -1.55
C GLY A 120 14.02 -20.13 -2.56
N THR A 121 14.16 -20.44 -3.84
CA THR A 121 13.96 -19.54 -4.98
C THR A 121 12.74 -19.98 -5.79
N SER A 122 12.35 -19.22 -6.81
CA SER A 122 11.27 -19.59 -7.73
C SER A 122 11.57 -20.90 -8.48
N GLU A 123 12.84 -21.19 -8.78
CA GLU A 123 13.28 -22.44 -9.42
C GLU A 123 13.10 -23.62 -8.46
N ILE A 124 13.60 -23.50 -7.23
CA ILE A 124 13.44 -24.53 -6.19
C ILE A 124 11.94 -24.77 -5.89
N LEU A 125 11.14 -23.71 -5.85
CA LEU A 125 9.69 -23.85 -5.68
C LEU A 125 9.07 -24.65 -6.82
N ASN A 126 9.46 -24.38 -8.08
CA ASN A 126 8.98 -25.13 -9.23
C ASN A 126 9.36 -26.62 -9.16
N GLU A 127 10.61 -26.94 -8.78
CA GLU A 127 11.08 -28.33 -8.62
C GLU A 127 10.30 -29.05 -7.50
N LEU A 128 10.12 -28.42 -6.35
CA LEU A 128 9.37 -28.99 -5.24
C LEU A 128 7.89 -29.17 -5.59
N CYS A 129 7.27 -28.18 -6.25
CA CYS A 129 5.89 -28.31 -6.72
C CYS A 129 5.74 -29.50 -7.68
N LYS A 130 6.65 -29.69 -8.63
CA LYS A 130 6.66 -30.87 -9.52
C LYS A 130 6.80 -32.16 -8.74
N LYS A 131 7.74 -32.20 -7.78
CA LYS A 131 7.97 -33.38 -6.91
C LYS A 131 6.71 -33.82 -6.16
N TYR A 132 5.93 -32.86 -5.69
CA TYR A 132 4.74 -33.09 -4.86
C TYR A 132 3.40 -33.01 -5.60
N GLY A 133 3.42 -32.87 -6.94
CA GLY A 133 2.21 -32.86 -7.76
C GLY A 133 1.33 -31.62 -7.56
N ILE A 134 1.94 -30.46 -7.27
CA ILE A 134 1.27 -29.15 -7.20
C ILE A 134 1.56 -28.38 -8.49
N ILE A 135 0.60 -27.64 -8.99
CA ILE A 135 0.78 -26.73 -10.11
C ILE A 135 1.57 -25.51 -9.67
N TYR A 136 2.67 -25.18 -10.34
CA TYR A 136 3.38 -23.91 -10.12
C TYR A 136 3.27 -23.03 -11.35
N LYS A 137 2.97 -21.76 -11.13
CA LYS A 137 2.98 -20.72 -12.16
C LYS A 137 3.82 -19.53 -11.70
N LYS A 138 4.87 -19.22 -12.45
CA LYS A 138 5.61 -17.97 -12.27
C LYS A 138 4.85 -16.84 -12.98
N ALA A 139 4.52 -15.78 -12.27
CA ALA A 139 3.93 -14.56 -12.84
C ALA A 139 5.02 -13.78 -13.60
N GLU A 140 4.63 -13.14 -14.69
CA GLU A 140 5.53 -12.32 -15.47
C GLU A 140 5.96 -11.06 -14.69
N ASN A 141 7.20 -10.65 -14.93
CA ASN A 141 7.71 -9.41 -14.36
C ASN A 141 7.02 -8.20 -15.00
N VAL A 142 6.74 -7.19 -14.19
CA VAL A 142 6.19 -5.91 -14.65
C VAL A 142 7.26 -4.84 -14.53
N SER A 143 7.52 -4.12 -15.62
CA SER A 143 8.48 -3.02 -15.67
C SER A 143 7.79 -1.68 -15.88
N TYR A 144 8.41 -0.63 -15.39
CA TYR A 144 8.07 0.76 -15.65
C TYR A 144 9.36 1.51 -16.01
N GLU A 145 9.36 2.17 -17.18
CA GLU A 145 10.55 2.85 -17.75
C GLU A 145 11.79 1.96 -17.84
N GLY A 146 11.61 0.71 -18.26
CA GLY A 146 12.69 -0.26 -18.48
C GLY A 146 13.20 -0.97 -17.22
N GLU A 147 12.78 -0.56 -16.02
CA GLU A 147 13.17 -1.15 -14.75
C GLU A 147 12.02 -1.90 -14.07
N LEU A 148 12.34 -2.94 -13.29
CA LEU A 148 11.35 -3.72 -12.57
C LEU A 148 10.59 -2.88 -11.55
N VAL A 149 9.27 -3.05 -11.51
CA VAL A 149 8.42 -2.46 -10.46
C VAL A 149 8.64 -3.21 -9.16
N SER A 150 8.95 -2.45 -8.08
CA SER A 150 9.16 -3.03 -6.76
C SER A 150 8.72 -2.08 -5.64
N SER A 151 8.40 -2.62 -4.46
CA SER A 151 8.08 -1.81 -3.28
C SER A 151 9.24 -0.87 -2.88
N THR A 152 10.49 -1.27 -3.11
CA THR A 152 11.67 -0.43 -2.84
C THR A 152 11.72 0.80 -3.74
N ARG A 153 11.50 0.64 -5.05
CA ARG A 153 11.42 1.78 -5.97
C ARG A 153 10.27 2.72 -5.64
N ILE A 154 9.11 2.17 -5.30
CA ILE A 154 7.93 2.97 -4.92
C ILE A 154 8.22 3.78 -3.66
N ARG A 155 8.87 3.20 -2.64
CA ARG A 155 9.28 3.95 -1.45
C ARG A 155 10.19 5.12 -1.82
N SER A 156 11.23 4.82 -2.59
CA SER A 156 12.16 5.87 -3.04
C SER A 156 11.46 6.99 -3.82
N ALA A 157 10.53 6.67 -4.71
CA ALA A 157 9.75 7.65 -5.44
C ALA A 157 8.91 8.54 -4.49
N LEU A 158 8.22 7.94 -3.51
CA LEU A 158 7.41 8.67 -2.53
C LEU A 158 8.25 9.55 -1.60
N GLU A 159 9.39 9.05 -1.12
CA GLU A 159 10.33 9.79 -0.26
C GLU A 159 10.99 10.97 -0.99
N ASN A 160 11.10 10.90 -2.31
CA ASN A 160 11.62 11.97 -3.16
C ASN A 160 10.53 12.90 -3.72
N GLY A 161 9.25 12.61 -3.48
CA GLY A 161 8.13 13.40 -3.99
C GLY A 161 7.73 13.08 -5.44
N ASN A 162 8.26 12.02 -6.03
CA ASN A 162 7.94 11.57 -7.40
C ASN A 162 6.62 10.78 -7.39
N ILE A 163 5.52 11.47 -7.09
CA ILE A 163 4.21 10.85 -6.88
C ILE A 163 3.66 10.20 -8.15
N GLU A 164 3.84 10.85 -9.30
CA GLU A 164 3.40 10.30 -10.58
C GLU A 164 4.12 8.99 -10.92
N GLU A 165 5.42 8.91 -10.67
CA GLU A 165 6.19 7.67 -10.85
C GLU A 165 5.68 6.57 -9.92
N ALA A 166 5.49 6.88 -8.63
CA ALA A 166 4.93 5.95 -7.66
C ALA A 166 3.53 5.46 -8.09
N ASN A 167 2.64 6.37 -8.53
CA ASN A 167 1.30 6.04 -9.00
C ASN A 167 1.33 5.15 -10.24
N ASN A 168 2.23 5.41 -11.19
CA ASN A 168 2.42 4.58 -12.37
C ASN A 168 2.88 3.16 -12.01
N MET A 169 3.80 3.01 -11.06
CA MET A 169 4.24 1.71 -10.58
C MET A 169 3.16 0.97 -9.77
N LEU A 170 2.39 1.70 -8.96
CA LEU A 170 1.26 1.15 -8.21
C LEU A 170 0.10 0.73 -9.12
N GLY A 171 -0.09 1.41 -10.27
CA GLY A 171 -1.27 1.25 -11.12
C GLY A 171 -2.53 1.93 -10.57
N ARG A 172 -2.37 2.74 -9.54
CA ARG A 172 -3.40 3.57 -8.90
C ARG A 172 -2.75 4.75 -8.19
N LYS A 173 -3.55 5.72 -7.78
CA LYS A 173 -3.09 6.81 -6.93
C LYS A 173 -2.61 6.26 -5.58
N PHE A 174 -1.45 6.70 -5.10
CA PHE A 174 -1.01 6.42 -3.74
C PHE A 174 -2.01 7.05 -2.77
N SER A 175 -2.48 6.27 -1.83
CA SER A 175 -3.53 6.70 -0.93
C SER A 175 -3.32 6.19 0.49
N TYR A 176 -3.89 6.91 1.43
CA TYR A 176 -4.04 6.49 2.81
C TYR A 176 -5.45 6.81 3.29
N ASP A 177 -5.92 6.04 4.26
CA ASP A 177 -7.23 6.17 4.86
C ASP A 177 -7.07 6.13 6.38
N PHE A 178 -6.88 7.29 7.01
CA PHE A 178 -6.68 7.40 8.44
C PHE A 178 -7.81 8.17 9.12
N LEU A 179 -7.89 8.02 10.45
CA LEU A 179 -8.87 8.71 11.26
C LEU A 179 -8.56 10.20 11.28
N VAL A 180 -9.59 11.02 11.06
CA VAL A 180 -9.50 12.47 11.22
C VAL A 180 -9.48 12.83 12.69
N VAL A 181 -8.42 13.50 13.10
CA VAL A 181 -8.20 13.96 14.49
C VAL A 181 -8.37 15.48 14.60
N GLU A 182 -8.54 15.97 15.81
CA GLU A 182 -8.55 17.42 16.04
C GLU A 182 -7.16 18.01 15.76
N GLY A 183 -7.12 19.09 14.97
CA GLY A 183 -5.94 19.90 14.72
C GLY A 183 -6.05 21.26 15.40
N ASN A 184 -5.09 22.13 15.15
CA ASN A 184 -5.01 23.47 15.75
C ASN A 184 -6.10 24.46 15.25
N LYS A 185 -7.09 24.02 14.45
CA LYS A 185 -8.23 24.81 13.90
C LYS A 185 -7.81 26.09 13.15
N ILE A 186 -6.54 26.15 12.73
CA ILE A 186 -5.96 27.29 12.04
C ILE A 186 -6.52 27.41 10.62
N GLY A 187 -6.78 26.31 9.95
CA GLY A 187 -7.24 26.26 8.56
C GLY A 187 -8.55 27.00 8.33
N LYS A 188 -9.61 26.71 9.10
CA LYS A 188 -10.91 27.38 8.95
C LYS A 188 -10.83 28.88 9.22
N LYS A 189 -9.99 29.31 10.17
CA LYS A 189 -9.86 30.73 10.57
C LYS A 189 -9.17 31.57 9.50
N TYR A 190 -8.21 31.00 8.75
CA TYR A 190 -7.38 31.75 7.81
C TYR A 190 -7.71 31.47 6.33
N PHE A 191 -8.30 30.30 6.01
CA PHE A 191 -8.48 29.84 4.64
C PHE A 191 -9.95 29.70 4.21
N GLY A 192 -10.88 29.85 5.13
CA GLY A 192 -12.32 29.71 4.83
C GLY A 192 -12.77 28.27 4.59
N PHE A 193 -11.85 27.30 4.54
CA PHE A 193 -12.14 25.89 4.33
C PHE A 193 -11.71 25.05 5.54
N PRO A 194 -12.49 24.02 5.92
CA PRO A 194 -12.08 23.09 6.96
C PRO A 194 -10.88 22.24 6.46
N THR A 195 -9.88 22.07 7.34
CA THR A 195 -8.80 21.11 7.13
C THR A 195 -9.02 19.90 8.00
N ILE A 196 -8.73 18.71 7.47
CA ILE A 196 -8.67 17.47 8.23
C ILE A 196 -7.20 17.16 8.56
N ASN A 197 -6.97 16.62 9.76
CA ASN A 197 -5.66 16.22 10.23
C ASN A 197 -5.67 14.71 10.41
N GLN A 198 -4.65 14.02 9.86
CA GLN A 198 -4.54 12.57 9.95
C GLN A 198 -3.11 12.19 10.34
N HIS A 199 -2.96 11.47 11.47
CA HIS A 199 -1.67 10.97 11.92
C HIS A 199 -1.29 9.70 11.16
N PHE A 200 0.00 9.65 10.78
CA PHE A 200 0.58 8.47 10.15
C PHE A 200 1.10 7.49 11.20
N PRO A 201 0.89 6.17 11.03
CA PRO A 201 1.54 5.17 11.84
C PRO A 201 3.08 5.30 11.74
N VAL A 202 3.79 5.00 12.82
CA VAL A 202 5.25 5.15 12.90
C VAL A 202 5.98 4.28 11.85
N ASP A 203 5.41 3.14 11.52
CA ASP A 203 5.93 2.18 10.56
C ASP A 203 5.38 2.36 9.14
N PHE A 204 4.63 3.42 8.88
CA PHE A 204 4.15 3.79 7.55
C PHE A 204 5.16 4.67 6.81
N ILE A 205 5.12 4.65 5.46
CA ILE A 205 6.04 5.45 4.63
C ILE A 205 6.02 6.94 4.99
N ASN A 206 7.20 7.52 5.15
CA ASN A 206 7.36 8.95 5.33
C ASN A 206 7.53 9.61 3.95
N LEU A 207 6.56 10.43 3.58
CA LEU A 207 6.59 11.15 2.29
C LEU A 207 7.55 12.33 2.38
N LYS A 208 8.01 12.82 1.23
CA LYS A 208 8.71 14.10 1.18
C LYS A 208 7.84 15.20 1.80
N HIS A 209 8.37 15.97 2.72
CA HIS A 209 7.61 17.07 3.35
C HIS A 209 7.29 18.16 2.34
N GLY A 210 6.05 18.63 2.34
CA GLY A 210 5.57 19.67 1.45
C GLY A 210 4.11 19.53 1.04
N VAL A 211 3.75 20.15 -0.08
CA VAL A 211 2.39 20.36 -0.54
C VAL A 211 2.09 19.49 -1.76
N TYR A 212 0.94 18.82 -1.70
CA TYR A 212 0.47 17.86 -2.68
C TYR A 212 -0.93 18.22 -3.16
N PRO A 213 -1.18 18.43 -4.46
CA PRO A 213 -2.49 18.23 -5.03
C PRO A 213 -2.97 16.82 -4.73
N SER A 214 -4.17 16.71 -4.22
CA SER A 214 -4.77 15.45 -3.81
C SER A 214 -6.25 15.43 -4.13
N GLN A 215 -6.88 14.29 -3.90
CA GLN A 215 -8.33 14.16 -3.88
C GLN A 215 -8.75 13.42 -2.61
N SER A 216 -9.88 13.80 -2.06
CA SER A 216 -10.44 13.18 -0.86
C SER A 216 -11.82 12.61 -1.16
N THR A 217 -12.09 11.41 -0.66
CA THR A 217 -13.41 10.78 -0.79
C THR A 217 -14.21 10.97 0.49
N VAL A 218 -15.36 11.60 0.37
CA VAL A 218 -16.32 11.82 1.48
C VAL A 218 -17.70 11.38 1.00
N ASP A 219 -18.29 10.39 1.68
CA ASP A 219 -19.62 9.85 1.34
C ASP A 219 -19.75 9.50 -0.15
N ASP A 220 -18.76 8.76 -0.68
CA ASP A 220 -18.62 8.34 -2.08
C ASP A 220 -18.47 9.48 -3.11
N VAL A 221 -18.38 10.73 -2.66
CA VAL A 221 -18.09 11.88 -3.51
C VAL A 221 -16.61 12.22 -3.44
N ILE A 222 -16.01 12.44 -4.61
CA ILE A 222 -14.59 12.78 -4.73
C ILE A 222 -14.43 14.30 -4.88
N TYR A 223 -13.68 14.90 -3.97
CA TYR A 223 -13.40 16.33 -3.91
C TYR A 223 -11.92 16.60 -4.24
N PRO A 224 -11.61 17.66 -5.02
CA PRO A 224 -10.25 18.16 -5.12
C PRO A 224 -9.76 18.61 -3.75
N SER A 225 -8.49 18.38 -3.46
CA SER A 225 -7.93 18.67 -2.15
C SER A 225 -6.47 19.14 -2.26
N VAL A 226 -6.01 19.86 -1.25
CA VAL A 226 -4.60 20.21 -1.06
C VAL A 226 -4.14 19.61 0.26
N THR A 227 -3.10 18.80 0.21
CA THR A 227 -2.52 18.16 1.40
C THR A 227 -1.14 18.74 1.68
N ASN A 228 -0.93 19.25 2.88
CA ASN A 228 0.39 19.51 3.44
C ASN A 228 0.82 18.30 4.28
N PHE A 229 1.99 17.76 3.99
CA PHE A 229 2.59 16.66 4.73
C PHE A 229 3.85 17.14 5.42
N GLY A 230 3.95 16.93 6.73
CA GLY A 230 5.07 17.40 7.50
C GLY A 230 5.11 16.84 8.93
N CYS A 231 6.14 17.26 9.67
CA CYS A 231 6.28 16.93 11.08
C CYS A 231 5.80 18.10 11.93
N HIS A 232 4.94 17.80 12.89
CA HIS A 232 4.56 18.79 13.91
C HIS A 232 5.17 18.40 15.26
N PRO A 233 5.95 19.31 15.89
CA PRO A 233 6.47 19.10 17.24
C PRO A 233 5.29 18.91 18.22
N THR A 234 5.28 17.81 18.94
CA THR A 234 4.32 17.53 19.99
C THR A 234 5.01 17.17 21.31
N ILE A 235 4.29 17.30 22.44
CA ILE A 235 4.78 16.77 23.72
C ILE A 235 4.83 15.24 23.58
N GLY A 236 6.02 14.67 23.35
CA GLY A 236 6.22 13.24 23.14
C GLY A 236 6.91 12.86 21.82
N GLY A 237 7.39 13.83 21.05
CA GLY A 237 8.16 13.66 19.81
C GLY A 237 7.48 14.22 18.57
N ASP A 238 8.22 14.21 17.47
CA ASP A 238 7.73 14.66 16.17
C ASP A 238 6.75 13.62 15.61
N LYS A 239 5.50 14.00 15.42
CA LYS A 239 4.52 13.16 14.76
C LYS A 239 4.36 13.59 13.31
N VAL A 240 4.43 12.62 12.42
CA VAL A 240 4.11 12.82 11.01
C VAL A 240 2.61 13.00 10.86
N LEU A 241 2.23 14.06 10.17
CA LEU A 241 0.85 14.47 10.02
C LEU A 241 0.59 14.93 8.58
N SER A 242 -0.56 14.54 8.03
CA SER A 242 -1.14 15.21 6.86
C SER A 242 -2.21 16.20 7.32
N GLU A 243 -2.14 17.40 6.79
CA GLU A 243 -3.16 18.43 6.92
C GLU A 243 -3.78 18.67 5.54
N THR A 244 -5.03 18.22 5.35
CA THR A 244 -5.70 18.26 4.05
C THR A 244 -6.87 19.22 4.05
N CYS A 245 -6.81 20.21 3.15
CA CYS A 245 -7.93 21.11 2.83
C CYS A 245 -8.77 20.47 1.71
N ILE A 246 -10.04 20.17 1.99
CA ILE A 246 -10.98 19.59 1.02
C ILE A 246 -11.76 20.73 0.37
N LEU A 247 -11.49 20.99 -0.91
CA LEU A 247 -12.03 22.12 -1.63
C LEU A 247 -13.48 21.86 -2.06
N GLY A 248 -14.37 22.79 -1.70
CA GLY A 248 -15.81 22.68 -2.01
C GLY A 248 -16.60 21.79 -1.05
N PHE A 249 -15.98 21.28 0.02
CA PHE A 249 -16.67 20.57 1.09
C PHE A 249 -16.86 21.49 2.32
N ASP A 250 -18.02 21.45 2.92
CA ASP A 250 -18.31 22.07 4.23
C ASP A 250 -19.04 21.04 5.10
N GLY A 251 -18.43 20.68 6.21
CA GLY A 251 -18.96 19.68 7.12
C GLY A 251 -17.98 19.27 8.22
N ASN A 252 -18.45 18.46 9.14
CA ASN A 252 -17.63 17.91 10.21
C ASN A 252 -17.21 16.48 9.87
N LEU A 253 -15.90 16.23 9.83
CA LEU A 253 -15.31 14.93 9.52
C LEU A 253 -14.52 14.32 10.69
N TYR A 254 -14.54 14.92 11.88
CA TYR A 254 -13.86 14.37 13.05
C TYR A 254 -14.33 12.96 13.38
N ASN A 255 -13.38 12.10 13.77
CA ASN A 255 -13.59 10.69 14.07
C ASN A 255 -14.11 9.86 12.89
N ARG A 256 -14.03 10.37 11.66
CA ARG A 256 -14.28 9.61 10.43
C ARG A 256 -12.96 9.22 9.78
N ARG A 257 -12.94 8.10 9.12
CA ARG A 257 -11.84 7.72 8.22
C ARG A 257 -12.09 8.39 6.87
N ILE A 258 -11.10 9.09 6.37
CA ILE A 258 -11.19 9.79 5.08
C ILE A 258 -10.02 9.34 4.21
N LYS A 259 -10.35 8.80 3.05
CA LYS A 259 -9.36 8.41 2.05
C LYS A 259 -8.84 9.66 1.34
N VAL A 260 -7.51 9.82 1.36
CA VAL A 260 -6.79 10.86 0.61
C VAL A 260 -5.89 10.19 -0.41
N GLU A 261 -5.95 10.62 -1.66
CA GLU A 261 -5.18 10.11 -2.77
C GLU A 261 -4.30 11.22 -3.35
N LEU A 262 -2.99 10.99 -3.43
CA LEU A 262 -2.03 11.99 -3.89
C LEU A 262 -1.94 11.98 -5.42
N LEU A 263 -1.98 13.18 -6.02
CA LEU A 263 -1.93 13.36 -7.48
C LEU A 263 -0.54 13.72 -7.98
N SER A 264 0.14 14.64 -7.28
CA SER A 264 1.50 15.10 -7.58
C SER A 264 2.13 15.78 -6.37
N PHE A 265 3.38 16.20 -6.49
CA PHE A 265 4.08 17.06 -5.53
C PHE A 265 4.32 18.42 -6.16
N ILE A 266 3.99 19.52 -5.49
CA ILE A 266 4.16 20.86 -6.08
C ILE A 266 5.28 21.67 -5.46
N ARG A 267 5.51 21.56 -4.15
CA ARG A 267 6.58 22.29 -3.48
C ARG A 267 6.91 21.72 -2.10
N GLY A 268 8.10 22.01 -1.61
CA GLY A 268 8.48 21.80 -0.22
C GLY A 268 7.77 22.77 0.75
N GLU A 269 7.99 22.55 2.03
CA GLU A 269 7.56 23.48 3.07
C GLU A 269 8.27 24.84 2.90
N LYS A 270 7.54 25.93 3.15
CA LYS A 270 8.04 27.30 3.08
C LYS A 270 7.60 28.05 4.35
N LYS A 271 8.52 28.83 4.91
CA LYS A 271 8.17 29.83 5.94
C LYS A 271 7.66 31.09 5.27
N PHE A 272 6.63 31.69 5.82
CA PHE A 272 6.01 32.91 5.33
C PHE A 272 6.26 34.04 6.33
N GLU A 273 6.54 35.23 5.82
CA GLU A 273 6.81 36.42 6.64
C GLU A 273 5.53 37.09 7.14
N SER A 274 4.42 36.89 6.41
CA SER A 274 3.11 37.42 6.77
C SER A 274 1.98 36.39 6.55
N LYS A 275 0.82 36.67 7.16
CA LYS A 275 -0.41 35.87 6.97
C LYS A 275 -0.96 36.07 5.56
N GLU A 276 -0.79 37.24 5.01
CA GLU A 276 -1.21 37.63 3.66
C GLU A 276 -0.44 36.81 2.62
N GLU A 277 0.88 36.69 2.75
CA GLU A 277 1.73 35.86 1.88
C GLU A 277 1.31 34.37 1.96
N LEU A 278 1.07 33.86 3.17
CA LEU A 278 0.59 32.49 3.36
C LEU A 278 -0.75 32.28 2.65
N LYS A 279 -1.71 33.21 2.79
CA LYS A 279 -3.02 33.11 2.15
C LYS A 279 -2.91 33.13 0.62
N GLU A 280 -2.11 34.02 0.05
CA GLU A 280 -1.89 34.08 -1.39
C GLU A 280 -1.28 32.78 -1.93
N GLN A 281 -0.34 32.19 -1.18
CA GLN A 281 0.27 30.94 -1.60
C GLN A 281 -0.74 29.78 -1.57
N ILE A 282 -1.58 29.70 -0.55
CA ILE A 282 -2.63 28.67 -0.45
C ILE A 282 -3.67 28.82 -1.56
N ASP A 283 -4.02 30.04 -1.92
CA ASP A 283 -4.94 30.29 -3.05
C ASP A 283 -4.32 29.82 -4.37
N LYS A 284 -3.00 30.00 -4.57
CA LYS A 284 -2.26 29.50 -5.73
C LYS A 284 -2.23 27.96 -5.74
N ASP A 285 -1.87 27.35 -4.60
CA ASP A 285 -1.81 25.88 -4.46
C ASP A 285 -3.19 25.25 -4.69
N SER A 286 -4.25 25.89 -4.20
CA SER A 286 -5.63 25.42 -4.36
C SER A 286 -6.09 25.47 -5.82
N LYS A 287 -5.80 26.55 -6.55
CA LYS A 287 -6.11 26.66 -7.98
C LYS A 287 -5.38 25.59 -8.77
N LEU A 288 -4.08 25.43 -8.54
CA LEU A 288 -3.29 24.41 -9.20
C LEU A 288 -3.78 22.99 -8.89
N ALA A 289 -4.19 22.73 -7.65
CA ALA A 289 -4.75 21.43 -7.26
C ALA A 289 -6.06 21.12 -8.01
N VAL A 290 -6.94 22.10 -8.21
CA VAL A 290 -8.17 21.95 -9.01
C VAL A 290 -7.85 21.69 -10.47
N GLU A 291 -6.88 22.38 -11.06
CA GLU A 291 -6.44 22.16 -12.43
C GLU A 291 -5.91 20.74 -12.63
N ILE A 292 -5.01 20.30 -11.73
CA ILE A 292 -4.44 18.93 -11.76
C ILE A 292 -5.54 17.88 -11.55
N PHE A 293 -6.45 18.09 -10.62
CA PHE A 293 -7.57 17.19 -10.38
C PHE A 293 -8.44 17.02 -11.63
N ASN A 294 -8.77 18.13 -12.32
CA ASN A 294 -9.59 18.10 -13.54
C ASN A 294 -8.86 17.45 -14.72
N SER A 295 -7.54 17.59 -14.81
CA SER A 295 -6.74 16.95 -15.87
C SER A 295 -6.54 15.44 -15.69
N LYS A 296 -6.77 14.92 -14.48
CA LYS A 296 -6.57 13.49 -14.12
C LYS A 296 -7.90 12.75 -13.88
N LYS A 297 -9.05 13.38 -14.21
CA LYS A 297 -10.35 12.71 -14.32
C LYS A 297 -10.40 11.88 -15.61
#